data_a3355416916c0dd3f81bcd6ae65a4387
#
_entry.id   a3355416916c0dd3f81bcd6ae65a4387
#
_cell.length_a   1.000
_cell.length_b   1.000
_cell.length_c   1.000
_cell.angle_alpha   90.00
_cell.angle_beta   90.00
_cell.angle_gamma   90.00
#
_symmetry.space_group_name_H-M   'P 1'
#
loop_
_entity.id
_entity.type
_entity.pdbx_description
1 polymer ?
#
loop_
_entity_poly.entity_id
_entity_poly.type
_entity_poly.pdbx_seq_one_letter_code
_entity_poly.pdbx_strand_id
1 'polypeptide(L)'
;MVKNAPNKSKSKEKPEKKSKSNKRVRGSKSQQLPLKKRIINFVSGNKNKLRELNDIFNEHFKDIEIKQLDIDLPELQGLPEDIVKGKLKLALEKAKKLEGPVLVEDTSLCFNAYGGLPGAYIKYFLKAIKPEGLYKMACAFDDHSAIAQSIYGLKKKKKEEPHLFIGKTEGEIVKPRGDNNFGWDPCFQPKNYKKTYAEMGEEQKNKISHRGKSTKAMINWIKENPEIF
;
A
#
# COMPACT_ATOMS: atom_id res chain seq x y z
N MET A 1 -89.89 -4.51 31.51
CA MET A 1 -90.23 -4.34 32.97
C MET A 1 -89.00 -3.75 33.61
N VAL A 2 -88.94 -2.40 33.85
CA VAL A 2 -89.20 -1.77 35.13
C VAL A 2 -88.25 -2.31 36.21
N LYS A 3 -87.33 -1.56 36.83
CA LYS A 3 -87.37 -0.28 37.52
C LYS A 3 -85.98 0.11 38.04
N ASN A 4 -85.58 1.36 37.84
CA ASN A 4 -85.29 2.39 38.88
C ASN A 4 -83.99 2.25 39.72
N ALA A 5 -83.29 3.36 39.62
CA ALA A 5 -82.29 3.88 40.54
C ALA A 5 -82.80 4.20 41.93
N PRO A 6 -82.01 4.58 42.98
CA PRO A 6 -81.48 5.96 43.00
C PRO A 6 -80.07 6.16 43.65
N ASN A 7 -79.45 7.15 43.18
CA ASN A 7 -78.75 8.31 43.77
C ASN A 7 -78.42 8.28 45.28
N LYS A 8 -77.11 8.51 45.60
CA LYS A 8 -76.69 9.40 46.70
C LYS A 8 -75.24 9.84 46.61
N SER A 9 -75.15 11.12 46.59
CA SER A 9 -73.96 11.97 46.70
C SER A 9 -73.11 11.71 47.96
N LYS A 10 -71.74 11.93 47.81
CA LYS A 10 -70.95 12.75 48.77
C LYS A 10 -69.50 12.91 48.32
N SER A 11 -69.19 14.19 48.15
CA SER A 11 -68.02 14.96 48.63
C SER A 11 -66.59 14.45 48.42
N LYS A 12 -65.91 15.16 47.56
CA LYS A 12 -64.59 15.84 47.63
C LYS A 12 -63.59 15.22 48.62
N GLU A 13 -62.48 14.79 48.02
CA GLU A 13 -61.14 15.12 48.48
C GLU A 13 -60.15 14.93 47.36
N LYS A 14 -59.32 15.99 47.09
CA LYS A 14 -58.21 16.02 46.17
C LYS A 14 -56.97 15.47 46.88
N PRO A 15 -56.15 14.59 46.28
CA PRO A 15 -54.80 14.45 46.73
C PRO A 15 -53.87 15.19 45.75
N GLU A 16 -52.88 15.84 46.35
CA GLU A 16 -51.78 16.62 45.82
C GLU A 16 -50.97 15.92 44.73
N LYS A 17 -50.67 16.66 43.67
CA LYS A 17 -49.69 16.27 42.64
C LYS A 17 -48.27 16.42 43.17
N LYS A 18 -47.59 15.33 43.51
CA LYS A 18 -46.13 15.29 43.67
C LYS A 18 -45.50 15.26 42.30
N SER A 19 -44.93 16.38 41.88
CA SER A 19 -44.08 16.51 40.68
C SER A 19 -42.78 15.79 40.87
N LYS A 20 -42.59 14.64 40.21
CA LYS A 20 -41.28 14.02 40.03
C LYS A 20 -40.62 14.64 38.83
N SER A 21 -39.67 15.55 39.07
CA SER A 21 -38.78 16.08 38.07
C SER A 21 -37.80 14.99 37.59
N ASN A 22 -38.10 14.34 36.48
CA ASN A 22 -37.13 13.51 35.77
C ASN A 22 -36.15 14.42 35.02
N LYS A 23 -35.00 14.71 35.64
CA LYS A 23 -33.84 15.24 34.95
C LYS A 23 -33.32 14.13 34.02
N ARG A 24 -33.72 14.18 32.76
CA ARG A 24 -33.03 13.46 31.69
C ARG A 24 -31.65 14.10 31.50
N VAL A 25 -30.63 13.42 32.03
CA VAL A 25 -29.21 13.70 31.64
C VAL A 25 -29.11 13.36 30.17
N ARG A 26 -29.12 14.38 29.33
CA ARG A 26 -28.72 14.24 27.94
C ARG A 26 -27.21 13.98 27.92
N GLY A 27 -26.81 12.72 27.81
CA GLY A 27 -25.46 12.37 27.46
C GLY A 27 -25.13 12.97 26.12
N SER A 28 -24.28 13.99 26.09
CA SER A 28 -23.69 14.52 24.87
C SER A 28 -22.78 13.43 24.29
N LYS A 29 -23.28 12.72 23.28
CA LYS A 29 -22.40 11.99 22.37
C LYS A 29 -21.53 13.03 21.69
N SER A 30 -20.30 13.18 22.14
CA SER A 30 -19.28 13.90 21.40
C SER A 30 -19.13 13.18 20.05
N GLN A 31 -19.71 13.76 18.99
CA GLN A 31 -19.39 13.39 17.62
C GLN A 31 -17.93 13.79 17.43
N GLN A 32 -17.02 12.81 17.56
CA GLN A 32 -15.66 12.99 17.10
C GLN A 32 -15.75 13.21 15.58
N LEU A 33 -15.44 14.42 15.16
CA LEU A 33 -15.24 14.75 13.75
C LEU A 33 -14.21 13.74 13.19
N PRO A 34 -14.46 13.13 12.02
CA PRO A 34 -13.51 12.22 11.43
C PRO A 34 -12.17 12.94 11.26
N LEU A 35 -11.11 12.39 11.84
CA LEU A 35 -9.75 12.91 11.69
C LEU A 35 -9.45 12.98 10.19
N LYS A 36 -9.05 14.16 9.71
CA LYS A 36 -8.64 14.35 8.31
C LYS A 36 -7.48 13.38 8.03
N LYS A 37 -7.69 12.43 7.14
CA LYS A 37 -6.65 11.47 6.76
C LYS A 37 -5.47 12.20 6.12
N ARG A 38 -4.27 11.83 6.50
CA ARG A 38 -3.04 12.22 5.82
C ARG A 38 -2.94 11.46 4.50
N ILE A 39 -2.44 12.08 3.44
CA ILE A 39 -2.44 11.49 2.09
C ILE A 39 -1.02 11.32 1.61
N ILE A 40 -0.72 10.14 1.03
CA ILE A 40 0.45 9.90 0.19
C ILE A 40 -0.04 9.68 -1.24
N ASN A 41 0.48 10.44 -2.19
CA ASN A 41 0.09 10.36 -3.60
C ASN A 41 1.01 9.38 -4.33
N PHE A 42 0.57 8.15 -4.58
CA PHE A 42 1.34 7.12 -5.26
C PHE A 42 1.13 7.20 -6.76
N VAL A 43 2.17 7.62 -7.49
CA VAL A 43 2.16 7.72 -8.96
C VAL A 43 2.55 6.38 -9.56
N SER A 44 1.54 5.60 -9.93
CA SER A 44 1.71 4.29 -10.56
C SER A 44 0.42 3.84 -11.22
N GLY A 45 0.47 3.41 -12.49
CA GLY A 45 -0.65 2.70 -13.15
C GLY A 45 -0.75 1.21 -12.78
N ASN A 46 0.18 0.67 -11.98
CA ASN A 46 0.21 -0.76 -11.64
C ASN A 46 -0.61 -1.08 -10.39
N LYS A 47 -1.80 -1.65 -10.59
CA LYS A 47 -2.74 -2.02 -9.50
C LYS A 47 -2.16 -3.06 -8.52
N ASN A 48 -1.33 -3.99 -8.99
CA ASN A 48 -0.71 -5.00 -8.12
C ASN A 48 0.33 -4.38 -7.18
N LYS A 49 1.12 -3.40 -7.65
CA LYS A 49 2.04 -2.64 -6.80
C LYS A 49 1.29 -1.88 -5.71
N LEU A 50 0.17 -1.23 -6.07
CA LEU A 50 -0.68 -0.52 -5.12
C LEU A 50 -1.29 -1.48 -4.08
N ARG A 51 -1.76 -2.66 -4.50
CA ARG A 51 -2.32 -3.67 -3.59
C ARG A 51 -1.28 -4.11 -2.57
N GLU A 52 -0.11 -4.59 -3.00
CA GLU A 52 0.97 -5.03 -2.11
C GLU A 52 1.42 -3.92 -1.14
N LEU A 53 1.48 -2.67 -1.62
CA LEU A 53 1.80 -1.52 -0.76
C LEU A 53 0.71 -1.33 0.31
N ASN A 54 -0.57 -1.32 -0.08
CA ASN A 54 -1.68 -1.11 0.84
C ASN A 54 -1.79 -2.23 1.88
N ASP A 55 -1.59 -3.49 1.49
CA ASP A 55 -1.67 -4.64 2.38
C ASP A 55 -0.70 -4.48 3.56
N ILE A 56 0.54 -4.08 3.27
CA ILE A 56 1.56 -3.88 4.30
C ILE A 56 1.33 -2.56 5.07
N PHE A 57 0.98 -1.49 4.37
CA PHE A 57 0.89 -0.14 4.93
C PHE A 57 -0.28 0.00 5.90
N ASN A 58 -1.44 -0.61 5.57
CA ASN A 58 -2.65 -0.56 6.38
C ASN A 58 -2.55 -1.36 7.70
N GLU A 59 -1.56 -2.24 7.85
CA GLU A 59 -1.26 -2.88 9.13
C GLU A 59 -0.69 -1.88 10.15
N HIS A 60 -0.02 -0.82 9.67
CA HIS A 60 0.72 0.13 10.50
C HIS A 60 0.06 1.49 10.66
N PHE A 61 -0.70 1.96 9.65
CA PHE A 61 -1.33 3.27 9.64
C PHE A 61 -2.82 3.16 9.29
N LYS A 62 -3.68 3.71 10.15
CA LYS A 62 -5.14 3.80 9.92
C LYS A 62 -5.57 5.21 9.48
N ASP A 63 -4.71 6.18 9.72
CA ASP A 63 -4.94 7.61 9.47
C ASP A 63 -4.23 8.14 8.22
N ILE A 64 -3.48 7.27 7.51
CA ILE A 64 -2.82 7.61 6.25
C ILE A 64 -3.51 6.86 5.10
N GLU A 65 -3.80 7.56 4.03
CA GLU A 65 -4.38 7.02 2.80
C GLU A 65 -3.36 7.06 1.67
N ILE A 66 -3.15 5.93 0.99
CA ILE A 66 -2.38 5.87 -0.25
C ILE A 66 -3.33 6.14 -1.41
N LYS A 67 -3.26 7.34 -1.98
CA LYS A 67 -4.05 7.74 -3.15
C LYS A 67 -3.29 7.44 -4.43
N GLN A 68 -3.84 6.56 -5.26
CA GLN A 68 -3.26 6.30 -6.57
C GLN A 68 -3.45 7.50 -7.51
N LEU A 69 -2.38 7.89 -8.18
CA LEU A 69 -2.42 8.85 -9.28
C LEU A 69 -1.96 8.15 -10.56
N ASP A 70 -2.84 8.08 -11.52
CA ASP A 70 -2.54 7.54 -12.85
C ASP A 70 -1.92 8.64 -13.72
N ILE A 71 -0.65 8.92 -13.46
CA ILE A 71 0.14 9.86 -14.24
C ILE A 71 1.10 9.05 -15.10
N ASP A 72 0.97 9.15 -16.40
CA ASP A 72 1.90 8.51 -17.33
C ASP A 72 3.26 9.18 -17.25
N LEU A 73 4.25 8.44 -16.76
CA LEU A 73 5.65 8.83 -16.69
C LEU A 73 6.45 8.05 -17.75
N PRO A 74 7.41 8.69 -18.43
CA PRO A 74 8.29 7.96 -19.31
C PRO A 74 9.15 6.96 -18.54
N GLU A 75 9.47 5.83 -19.17
CA GLU A 75 10.44 4.89 -18.62
C GLU A 75 11.85 5.47 -18.83
N LEU A 76 12.52 5.73 -17.71
CA LEU A 76 13.86 6.32 -17.71
C LEU A 76 14.93 5.24 -17.80
N GLN A 77 16.09 5.60 -18.36
CA GLN A 77 17.29 4.78 -18.39
C GLN A 77 18.29 5.30 -17.36
N GLY A 78 19.03 4.42 -16.72
CA GLY A 78 20.06 4.78 -15.76
C GLY A 78 20.17 3.79 -14.60
N LEU A 79 20.88 4.20 -13.56
CA LEU A 79 20.92 3.44 -12.31
C LEU A 79 19.56 3.47 -11.62
N PRO A 80 19.15 2.41 -10.90
CA PRO A 80 17.83 2.32 -10.29
C PRO A 80 17.46 3.52 -9.40
N GLU A 81 18.41 4.04 -8.61
CA GLU A 81 18.20 5.20 -7.75
C GLU A 81 17.96 6.49 -8.56
N ASP A 82 18.71 6.68 -9.68
CA ASP A 82 18.56 7.84 -10.55
C ASP A 82 17.24 7.81 -11.32
N ILE A 83 16.79 6.61 -11.71
CA ILE A 83 15.47 6.40 -12.30
C ILE A 83 14.37 6.86 -11.33
N VAL A 84 14.44 6.47 -10.07
CA VAL A 84 13.44 6.85 -9.06
C VAL A 84 13.47 8.36 -8.80
N LYS A 85 14.65 8.96 -8.67
CA LYS A 85 14.78 10.43 -8.52
C LYS A 85 14.20 11.18 -9.74
N GLY A 86 14.50 10.69 -10.95
CA GLY A 86 13.96 11.23 -12.19
C GLY A 86 12.43 11.12 -12.27
N LYS A 87 11.87 9.94 -11.93
CA LYS A 87 10.41 9.71 -11.86
C LYS A 87 9.74 10.65 -10.86
N LEU A 88 10.34 10.87 -9.67
CA LEU A 88 9.84 11.82 -8.68
C LEU A 88 9.81 13.26 -9.21
N LYS A 89 10.89 13.69 -9.87
CA LYS A 89 10.96 15.02 -10.48
C LYS A 89 9.83 15.22 -11.49
N LEU A 90 9.67 14.29 -12.42
CA LEU A 90 8.62 14.33 -13.44
C LEU A 90 7.20 14.26 -12.83
N ALA A 91 7.00 13.42 -11.81
CA ALA A 91 5.74 13.31 -11.10
C ALA A 91 5.34 14.64 -10.45
N LEU A 92 6.28 15.31 -9.75
CA LEU A 92 6.05 16.61 -9.13
C LEU A 92 5.86 17.77 -10.13
N GLU A 93 6.38 17.64 -11.34
CA GLU A 93 6.13 18.60 -12.41
C GLU A 93 4.74 18.47 -13.02
N LYS A 94 4.29 17.23 -13.22
CA LYS A 94 2.96 16.92 -13.78
C LYS A 94 1.83 17.07 -12.75
N ALA A 95 2.09 16.72 -11.49
CA ALA A 95 1.11 16.79 -10.42
C ALA A 95 0.99 18.21 -9.87
N LYS A 96 -0.10 18.90 -10.18
CA LYS A 96 -0.38 20.25 -9.68
C LYS A 96 -1.26 20.20 -8.44
N LYS A 97 -0.90 20.98 -7.40
CA LYS A 97 -1.74 21.21 -6.18
C LYS A 97 -2.13 19.93 -5.43
N LEU A 98 -1.14 19.05 -5.15
CA LEU A 98 -1.38 17.88 -4.32
C LEU A 98 -1.31 18.22 -2.83
N GLU A 99 -2.22 17.63 -2.06
CA GLU A 99 -2.06 17.50 -0.61
C GLU A 99 -1.16 16.30 -0.31
N GLY A 100 -0.17 16.48 0.56
CA GLY A 100 0.75 15.43 0.99
C GLY A 100 1.89 15.13 0.00
N PRO A 101 2.79 14.23 0.39
CA PRO A 101 3.96 13.84 -0.40
C PRO A 101 3.59 13.00 -1.63
N VAL A 102 4.52 13.00 -2.61
CA VAL A 102 4.47 12.16 -3.80
C VAL A 102 5.37 10.96 -3.59
N LEU A 103 4.85 9.79 -3.91
CA LEU A 103 5.52 8.51 -3.89
C LEU A 103 5.61 7.95 -5.30
N VAL A 104 6.78 7.47 -5.68
CA VAL A 104 6.98 6.67 -6.90
C VAL A 104 7.67 5.35 -6.54
N GLU A 105 7.63 4.37 -7.42
CA GLU A 105 8.34 3.11 -7.22
C GLU A 105 8.90 2.61 -8.54
N ASP A 106 10.13 2.08 -8.48
CA ASP A 106 10.72 1.33 -9.56
C ASP A 106 11.15 -0.06 -9.11
N THR A 107 10.94 -1.05 -9.99
CA THR A 107 11.28 -2.46 -9.73
C THR A 107 12.32 -2.91 -10.72
N SER A 108 13.38 -3.56 -10.21
CA SER A 108 14.43 -4.17 -11.02
C SER A 108 14.53 -5.66 -10.73
N LEU A 109 14.88 -6.45 -11.74
CA LEU A 109 15.30 -7.84 -11.60
C LEU A 109 16.69 -8.00 -12.23
N CYS A 110 17.68 -8.28 -11.40
CA CYS A 110 19.09 -8.24 -11.75
C CYS A 110 19.67 -9.66 -11.74
N PHE A 111 20.05 -10.20 -12.90
CA PHE A 111 20.71 -11.49 -13.00
C PHE A 111 22.22 -11.30 -12.81
N ASN A 112 22.83 -12.03 -11.88
CA ASN A 112 24.24 -11.86 -11.58
C ASN A 112 25.13 -12.22 -12.78
N ALA A 113 24.83 -13.30 -13.47
CA ALA A 113 25.54 -13.72 -14.68
C ALA A 113 25.53 -12.67 -15.82
N TYR A 114 24.55 -11.77 -15.81
CA TYR A 114 24.41 -10.65 -16.78
C TYR A 114 24.90 -9.32 -16.22
N GLY A 115 25.68 -9.31 -15.13
CA GLY A 115 26.16 -8.07 -14.52
C GLY A 115 25.05 -7.15 -14.00
N GLY A 116 23.92 -7.72 -13.60
CA GLY A 116 22.76 -6.99 -13.10
C GLY A 116 21.69 -6.65 -14.14
N LEU A 117 21.89 -7.00 -15.41
CA LEU A 117 20.83 -6.89 -16.42
C LEU A 117 19.80 -8.03 -16.25
N PRO A 118 18.53 -7.85 -16.68
CA PRO A 118 17.97 -6.68 -17.31
C PRO A 118 17.74 -5.47 -16.37
N GLY A 119 17.86 -5.65 -15.04
CA GLY A 119 17.72 -4.54 -14.10
C GLY A 119 16.36 -3.84 -14.22
N ALA A 120 16.34 -2.53 -14.32
CA ALA A 120 15.14 -1.72 -14.48
C ALA A 120 14.40 -1.97 -15.81
N TYR A 121 15.07 -2.55 -16.82
CA TYR A 121 14.47 -2.92 -18.10
C TYR A 121 13.60 -4.17 -18.03
N ILE A 122 13.51 -4.81 -16.90
CA ILE A 122 12.74 -6.06 -16.70
C ILE A 122 11.32 -5.99 -17.26
N LYS A 123 10.67 -4.84 -17.22
CA LYS A 123 9.33 -4.62 -17.78
C LYS A 123 9.26 -4.98 -19.27
N TYR A 124 10.26 -4.54 -20.04
CA TYR A 124 10.33 -4.79 -21.49
C TYR A 124 10.67 -6.23 -21.80
N PHE A 125 11.64 -6.80 -21.09
CA PHE A 125 11.98 -8.22 -21.20
C PHE A 125 10.77 -9.09 -20.91
N LEU A 126 10.10 -8.87 -19.79
CA LEU A 126 8.91 -9.63 -19.41
C LEU A 126 7.79 -9.50 -20.45
N LYS A 127 7.59 -8.33 -21.03
CA LYS A 127 6.61 -8.12 -22.10
C LYS A 127 6.96 -8.92 -23.36
N ALA A 128 8.24 -8.96 -23.72
CA ALA A 128 8.73 -9.61 -24.93
C ALA A 128 8.81 -11.13 -24.81
N ILE A 129 9.42 -11.66 -23.76
CA ILE A 129 9.80 -13.06 -23.66
C ILE A 129 9.10 -13.84 -22.52
N LYS A 130 8.29 -13.17 -21.68
CA LYS A 130 7.55 -13.78 -20.58
C LYS A 130 8.48 -14.43 -19.53
N PRO A 131 7.95 -14.99 -18.41
CA PRO A 131 8.76 -15.70 -17.42
C PRO A 131 9.57 -16.87 -18.00
N GLU A 132 9.01 -17.58 -18.97
CA GLU A 132 9.69 -18.69 -19.66
C GLU A 132 10.94 -18.24 -20.39
N GLY A 133 10.88 -17.08 -21.04
CA GLY A 133 12.05 -16.50 -21.73
C GLY A 133 13.11 -16.00 -20.75
N LEU A 134 12.70 -15.43 -19.61
CA LEU A 134 13.63 -15.04 -18.55
C LEU A 134 14.38 -16.25 -17.99
N TYR A 135 13.68 -17.38 -17.78
CA TYR A 135 14.30 -18.64 -17.38
C TYR A 135 15.29 -19.14 -18.44
N LYS A 136 14.90 -19.16 -19.72
CA LYS A 136 15.80 -19.56 -20.80
C LYS A 136 17.05 -18.70 -20.89
N MET A 137 16.93 -17.38 -20.62
CA MET A 137 18.12 -16.51 -20.51
C MET A 137 19.03 -16.97 -19.38
N ALA A 138 18.50 -17.21 -18.18
CA ALA A 138 19.30 -17.67 -17.05
C ALA A 138 20.03 -18.98 -17.37
N CYS A 139 19.40 -19.92 -18.09
CA CYS A 139 20.00 -21.19 -18.50
C CYS A 139 21.18 -21.08 -19.48
N ALA A 140 21.49 -19.88 -19.99
CA ALA A 140 22.68 -19.65 -20.80
C ALA A 140 23.99 -19.63 -19.96
N PHE A 141 23.89 -19.62 -18.63
CA PHE A 141 24.99 -19.60 -17.69
C PHE A 141 24.75 -20.63 -16.57
N ASP A 142 25.80 -21.04 -15.90
CA ASP A 142 25.69 -21.91 -14.71
C ASP A 142 25.15 -21.15 -13.49
N ASP A 143 25.40 -19.84 -13.42
CA ASP A 143 24.88 -18.98 -12.35
C ASP A 143 23.49 -18.46 -12.70
N HIS A 144 22.49 -19.02 -12.04
CA HIS A 144 21.08 -18.58 -12.13
C HIS A 144 20.71 -17.56 -11.06
N SER A 145 21.65 -17.13 -10.23
CA SER A 145 21.37 -16.23 -9.13
C SER A 145 20.91 -14.84 -9.63
N ALA A 146 19.99 -14.25 -8.89
CA ALA A 146 19.41 -12.97 -9.23
C ALA A 146 19.03 -12.20 -7.97
N ILE A 147 18.92 -10.87 -8.13
CA ILE A 147 18.43 -9.95 -7.10
C ILE A 147 17.17 -9.27 -7.59
N ALA A 148 16.09 -9.47 -6.87
CA ALA A 148 14.88 -8.65 -6.99
C ALA A 148 15.05 -7.37 -6.17
N GLN A 149 14.81 -6.20 -6.76
CA GLN A 149 14.97 -4.90 -6.10
C GLN A 149 13.73 -4.05 -6.32
N SER A 150 13.28 -3.35 -5.26
CA SER A 150 12.28 -2.30 -5.32
C SER A 150 12.83 -1.05 -4.61
N ILE A 151 12.65 0.10 -5.23
CA ILE A 151 13.02 1.38 -4.64
C ILE A 151 11.81 2.28 -4.65
N TYR A 152 11.34 2.67 -3.45
CA TYR A 152 10.41 3.77 -3.29
C TYR A 152 11.16 5.08 -3.19
N GLY A 153 10.63 6.10 -3.85
CA GLY A 153 11.06 7.49 -3.68
C GLY A 153 9.91 8.33 -3.15
N LEU A 154 10.12 8.99 -2.02
CA LEU A 154 9.13 9.85 -1.35
C LEU A 154 9.66 11.29 -1.30
N LYS A 155 8.80 12.26 -1.67
CA LYS A 155 9.17 13.68 -1.66
C LYS A 155 7.93 14.57 -1.51
N LYS A 156 8.01 15.60 -0.66
CA LYS A 156 6.90 16.54 -0.44
C LYS A 156 7.00 17.78 -1.32
N LYS A 157 8.17 18.39 -1.40
CA LYS A 157 8.37 19.64 -2.14
C LYS A 157 9.45 19.50 -3.22
N LYS A 158 9.33 20.27 -4.31
CA LYS A 158 10.28 20.22 -5.43
C LYS A 158 11.74 20.49 -5.04
N LYS A 159 11.96 21.36 -4.04
CA LYS A 159 13.31 21.78 -3.61
C LYS A 159 13.96 20.87 -2.55
N GLU A 160 13.22 19.91 -1.98
CA GLU A 160 13.75 18.96 -1.01
C GLU A 160 14.48 17.81 -1.72
N GLU A 161 15.42 17.16 -1.03
CA GLU A 161 16.00 15.91 -1.51
C GLU A 161 14.97 14.76 -1.34
N PRO A 162 14.92 13.80 -2.27
CA PRO A 162 14.04 12.65 -2.14
C PRO A 162 14.55 11.66 -1.11
N HIS A 163 13.64 11.08 -0.32
CA HIS A 163 13.94 9.93 0.52
C HIS A 163 13.77 8.66 -0.30
N LEU A 164 14.81 7.83 -0.35
CA LEU A 164 14.80 6.56 -1.07
C LEU A 164 14.76 5.38 -0.10
N PHE A 165 13.85 4.45 -0.34
CA PHE A 165 13.68 3.24 0.47
C PHE A 165 13.92 2.02 -0.41
N ILE A 166 15.04 1.34 -0.17
CA ILE A 166 15.53 0.25 -1.02
C ILE A 166 15.26 -1.08 -0.34
N GLY A 167 14.62 -1.99 -1.07
CA GLY A 167 14.45 -3.37 -0.65
C GLY A 167 15.05 -4.32 -1.68
N LYS A 168 15.90 -5.25 -1.23
CA LYS A 168 16.54 -6.27 -2.06
C LYS A 168 16.24 -7.66 -1.52
N THR A 169 16.01 -8.61 -2.42
CA THR A 169 15.86 -10.01 -2.10
C THR A 169 16.70 -10.82 -3.07
N GLU A 170 17.66 -11.55 -2.53
CA GLU A 170 18.45 -12.53 -3.27
C GLU A 170 17.59 -13.75 -3.59
N GLY A 171 17.86 -14.38 -4.72
CA GLY A 171 17.17 -15.59 -5.16
C GLY A 171 17.77 -16.15 -6.43
N GLU A 172 17.01 -16.98 -7.10
CA GLU A 172 17.40 -17.66 -8.33
C GLU A 172 16.28 -17.56 -9.36
N ILE A 173 16.67 -17.55 -10.64
CA ILE A 173 15.73 -17.69 -11.75
C ILE A 173 15.55 -19.18 -12.02
N VAL A 174 14.30 -19.62 -11.86
CA VAL A 174 13.93 -21.03 -12.01
C VAL A 174 12.88 -21.21 -13.10
N LYS A 175 12.65 -22.46 -13.52
CA LYS A 175 11.51 -22.78 -14.40
C LYS A 175 10.22 -22.25 -13.77
N PRO A 176 9.39 -21.51 -14.52
CA PRO A 176 8.18 -20.90 -14.00
C PRO A 176 7.24 -21.90 -13.33
N ARG A 177 6.75 -21.56 -12.13
CA ARG A 177 5.81 -22.34 -11.31
C ARG A 177 4.86 -21.41 -10.56
N GLY A 178 3.68 -21.93 -10.22
CA GLY A 178 2.65 -21.23 -9.46
C GLY A 178 1.63 -20.50 -10.33
N ASP A 179 0.50 -20.16 -9.72
CA ASP A 179 -0.68 -19.62 -10.42
C ASP A 179 -0.80 -18.10 -10.34
N ASN A 180 0.01 -17.45 -9.50
CA ASN A 180 0.06 -16.00 -9.41
C ASN A 180 0.83 -15.43 -10.60
N ASN A 181 0.11 -14.84 -11.55
CA ASN A 181 0.68 -14.26 -12.77
C ASN A 181 1.14 -12.79 -12.58
N PHE A 182 1.64 -12.41 -11.40
CA PHE A 182 2.18 -11.08 -11.20
C PHE A 182 3.61 -10.98 -11.73
N GLY A 183 3.72 -10.51 -12.96
CA GLY A 183 5.01 -10.19 -13.56
C GLY A 183 5.91 -11.40 -13.75
N TRP A 184 7.08 -11.37 -13.12
CA TRP A 184 8.09 -12.43 -13.14
C TRP A 184 8.09 -13.30 -11.87
N ASP A 185 7.10 -13.14 -10.99
CA ASP A 185 6.94 -13.94 -9.78
C ASP A 185 7.03 -15.46 -10.03
N PRO A 186 6.48 -16.01 -11.14
CA PRO A 186 6.55 -17.43 -11.41
C PRO A 186 7.98 -17.97 -11.58
N CYS A 187 8.93 -17.16 -12.02
CA CYS A 187 10.30 -17.62 -12.27
C CYS A 187 11.33 -17.12 -11.24
N PHE A 188 10.92 -16.43 -10.17
CA PHE A 188 11.84 -16.00 -9.12
C PHE A 188 11.61 -16.78 -7.83
N GLN A 189 12.61 -17.56 -7.43
CA GLN A 189 12.65 -18.33 -6.17
C GLN A 189 13.58 -17.61 -5.19
N PRO A 190 13.06 -17.03 -4.08
CA PRO A 190 13.92 -16.40 -3.08
C PRO A 190 14.87 -17.38 -2.43
N LYS A 191 16.06 -16.91 -2.09
CA LYS A 191 17.09 -17.69 -1.35
C LYS A 191 16.50 -18.24 -0.06
N ASN A 192 16.83 -19.48 0.23
CA ASN A 192 16.33 -20.25 1.38
C ASN A 192 14.85 -20.67 1.31
N TYR A 193 14.19 -20.49 0.17
CA TYR A 193 12.84 -20.97 -0.06
C TYR A 193 12.82 -21.96 -1.24
N LYS A 194 11.91 -22.95 -1.17
CA LYS A 194 11.67 -23.90 -2.27
C LYS A 194 10.57 -23.47 -3.22
N LYS A 195 9.83 -22.42 -2.85
CA LYS A 195 8.70 -21.84 -3.61
C LYS A 195 9.13 -20.59 -4.35
N THR A 196 8.59 -20.41 -5.55
CA THR A 196 8.64 -19.11 -6.23
C THR A 196 7.72 -18.10 -5.56
N TYR A 197 7.86 -16.82 -5.88
CA TYR A 197 6.91 -15.80 -5.40
C TYR A 197 5.46 -16.10 -5.81
N ALA A 198 5.24 -16.73 -6.99
CA ALA A 198 3.91 -17.08 -7.45
C ALA A 198 3.30 -18.29 -6.71
N GLU A 199 4.13 -19.14 -6.10
CA GLU A 199 3.69 -20.27 -5.25
C GLU A 199 3.49 -19.87 -3.78
N MET A 200 3.90 -18.65 -3.41
CA MET A 200 3.73 -18.11 -2.03
C MET A 200 2.39 -17.41 -1.88
N GLY A 201 1.78 -17.52 -0.69
CA GLY A 201 0.68 -16.63 -0.30
C GLY A 201 1.15 -15.18 -0.16
N GLU A 202 0.23 -14.24 -0.34
CA GLU A 202 0.53 -12.79 -0.30
C GLU A 202 1.21 -12.38 1.01
N GLU A 203 0.74 -12.87 2.16
CA GLU A 203 1.34 -12.56 3.45
C GLU A 203 2.80 -13.01 3.56
N GLN A 204 3.12 -14.24 3.12
CA GLN A 204 4.49 -14.76 3.12
C GLN A 204 5.39 -13.94 2.18
N LYS A 205 4.91 -13.66 0.96
CA LYS A 205 5.63 -12.85 -0.01
C LYS A 205 5.89 -11.44 0.52
N ASN A 206 4.89 -10.77 1.11
CA ASN A 206 5.01 -9.43 1.65
C ASN A 206 6.04 -9.33 2.81
N LYS A 207 6.24 -10.41 3.58
CA LYS A 207 7.26 -10.45 4.65
C LYS A 207 8.70 -10.46 4.13
N ILE A 208 8.96 -11.08 2.98
CA ILE A 208 10.33 -11.37 2.50
C ILE A 208 10.71 -10.68 1.19
N SER A 209 9.72 -10.20 0.44
CA SER A 209 9.96 -9.63 -0.89
C SER A 209 10.72 -8.31 -0.85
N HIS A 210 11.33 -8.00 -1.97
CA HIS A 210 11.97 -6.72 -2.23
C HIS A 210 11.03 -5.54 -1.93
N ARG A 211 9.75 -5.60 -2.41
CA ARG A 211 8.75 -4.55 -2.12
C ARG A 211 8.34 -4.54 -0.66
N GLY A 212 8.18 -5.69 -0.02
CA GLY A 212 7.90 -5.75 1.41
C GLY A 212 8.98 -5.08 2.25
N LYS A 213 10.26 -5.31 1.91
CA LYS A 213 11.41 -4.69 2.59
C LYS A 213 11.46 -3.18 2.40
N SER A 214 11.30 -2.69 1.16
CA SER A 214 11.29 -1.25 0.87
C SER A 214 10.09 -0.54 1.52
N THR A 215 8.90 -1.18 1.54
CA THR A 215 7.72 -0.66 2.24
C THR A 215 7.95 -0.57 3.74
N LYS A 216 8.54 -1.58 4.39
CA LYS A 216 8.88 -1.55 5.83
C LYS A 216 9.88 -0.45 6.15
N ALA A 217 10.90 -0.27 5.31
CA ALA A 217 11.86 0.82 5.49
C ALA A 217 11.17 2.19 5.43
N MET A 218 10.26 2.40 4.48
CA MET A 218 9.45 3.61 4.37
C MET A 218 8.54 3.81 5.59
N ILE A 219 7.86 2.77 6.06
CA ILE A 219 6.99 2.82 7.24
C ILE A 219 7.76 3.25 8.49
N ASN A 220 8.93 2.66 8.71
CA ASN A 220 9.76 3.01 9.87
C ASN A 220 10.19 4.48 9.80
N TRP A 221 10.64 4.92 8.63
CA TRP A 221 11.04 6.31 8.42
C TRP A 221 9.86 7.28 8.63
N ILE A 222 8.65 6.98 8.14
CA ILE A 222 7.45 7.81 8.33
C ILE A 222 7.07 7.93 9.81
N LYS A 223 7.24 6.87 10.61
CA LYS A 223 6.99 6.90 12.06
C LYS A 223 7.93 7.86 12.79
N GLU A 224 9.16 7.95 12.32
CA GLU A 224 10.21 8.83 12.88
C GLU A 224 10.11 10.26 12.33
N ASN A 225 9.45 10.47 11.18
CA ASN A 225 9.37 11.76 10.47
C ASN A 225 7.91 12.12 10.09
N PRO A 226 7.02 12.31 11.08
CA PRO A 226 5.59 12.56 10.82
C PRO A 226 5.34 13.91 10.12
N GLU A 227 6.31 14.82 10.11
CA GLU A 227 6.27 16.13 9.47
C GLU A 227 6.30 16.06 7.93
N ILE A 228 6.50 14.89 7.36
CA ILE A 228 6.43 14.67 5.90
C ILE A 228 5.05 15.00 5.30
N PHE A 229 4.01 15.05 6.12
CA PHE A 229 2.63 15.35 5.70
C PHE A 229 2.25 16.82 5.70
#